data_c9e9e982dd2131fcf4cb09f22fd2253a
#
_entry.id   c9e9e982dd2131fcf4cb09f22fd2253a
#
_cell.length_a   1.000
_cell.length_b   1.000
_cell.length_c   1.000
_cell.angle_alpha   90.00
_cell.angle_beta   90.00
_cell.angle_gamma   90.00
#
_symmetry.space_group_name_H-M   'P 1'
#
loop_
_entity.id
_entity.type
_entity.pdbx_description
1 polymer ?
#
loop_
_entity_poly.entity_id
_entity_poly.type
_entity_poly.pdbx_seq_one_letter_code
_entity_poly.pdbx_strand_id
1 'polypeptide(L)'
;DKSLGSMAQIQNQLLDHIDILPENVHTFPGDLPKETIFTFCEEYEKAIEAAGGIDIQVLGIGQCGNIAVNEPGTQPNSSTRLVIMDSNSRMDAKSLFGHATQVPTCAITLGIDTILQAKEVILLAFGQHKASIVKQAIEEVANAACPASYLQLHKNASFVIDLEAAGKLTRINHPWKVTNCEWTDQLVRRAVVWLCEQTKKPILKLTNKDYNDFGLSELITKYDSAYNCNIKVFNDLQHTITGWPGGKPNADDTNRPERANPF
;
A
#
# COMPACT_ATOMS: atom_id res chain seq x y z
N ASP A 1 -23.50 -6.55 18.54
CA ASP A 1 -23.10 -7.90 18.96
C ASP A 1 -21.63 -7.87 19.39
N LYS A 2 -21.38 -8.12 20.69
CA LYS A 2 -20.02 -8.09 21.27
C LYS A 2 -19.12 -9.21 20.73
N SER A 3 -19.68 -10.20 20.06
CA SER A 3 -18.93 -11.30 19.39
C SER A 3 -18.38 -10.89 18.02
N LEU A 4 -18.80 -9.76 17.49
CA LEU A 4 -18.40 -9.22 16.20
C LEU A 4 -17.60 -7.94 16.42
N GLY A 5 -16.52 -7.78 15.70
CA GLY A 5 -15.69 -6.57 15.76
C GLY A 5 -14.24 -6.84 16.13
N SER A 6 -13.43 -5.80 16.03
CA SER A 6 -11.97 -5.90 16.18
C SER A 6 -11.55 -6.44 17.54
N MET A 7 -12.25 -6.04 18.61
CA MET A 7 -11.88 -6.51 19.96
C MET A 7 -12.12 -8.01 20.14
N ALA A 8 -13.24 -8.54 19.64
CA ALA A 8 -13.50 -9.99 19.71
C ALA A 8 -12.45 -10.79 18.93
N GLN A 9 -11.98 -10.27 17.79
CA GLN A 9 -10.90 -10.90 17.05
C GLN A 9 -9.58 -10.85 17.80
N ILE A 10 -9.20 -9.71 18.37
CA ILE A 10 -7.98 -9.58 19.17
C ILE A 10 -8.05 -10.51 20.38
N GLN A 11 -9.20 -10.60 21.05
CA GLN A 11 -9.39 -11.51 22.16
C GLN A 11 -9.12 -12.96 21.74
N ASN A 12 -9.83 -13.43 20.70
CA ASN A 12 -9.78 -14.83 20.28
C ASN A 12 -8.46 -15.21 19.59
N GLN A 13 -7.81 -14.28 18.88
CA GLN A 13 -6.63 -14.58 18.08
C GLN A 13 -5.30 -14.28 18.79
N LEU A 14 -5.33 -13.45 19.83
CA LEU A 14 -4.13 -13.03 20.54
C LEU A 14 -4.26 -13.18 22.05
N LEU A 15 -5.20 -12.45 22.69
CA LEU A 15 -5.21 -12.31 24.14
C LEU A 15 -5.46 -13.62 24.89
N ASP A 16 -6.29 -14.51 24.31
CA ASP A 16 -6.56 -15.84 24.88
C ASP A 16 -5.34 -16.79 24.78
N HIS A 17 -4.29 -16.42 24.06
CA HIS A 17 -3.12 -17.25 23.79
C HIS A 17 -1.82 -16.74 24.47
N ILE A 18 -1.90 -15.61 25.19
CA ILE A 18 -0.77 -15.01 25.90
C ILE A 18 -1.14 -14.81 27.39
N ASP A 19 -0.12 -14.60 28.21
CA ASP A 19 -0.24 -14.45 29.67
C ASP A 19 -0.43 -12.99 30.12
N ILE A 20 -1.02 -12.16 29.26
CA ILE A 20 -1.31 -10.76 29.61
C ILE A 20 -2.39 -10.68 30.71
N LEU A 21 -2.13 -9.86 31.72
CA LEU A 21 -3.14 -9.62 32.76
C LEU A 21 -4.28 -8.73 32.22
N PRO A 22 -5.56 -9.03 32.55
CA PRO A 22 -6.70 -8.29 32.04
C PRO A 22 -6.65 -6.77 32.32
N GLU A 23 -6.09 -6.37 33.44
CA GLU A 23 -5.90 -4.96 33.80
C GLU A 23 -4.93 -4.19 32.90
N ASN A 24 -4.10 -4.90 32.12
CA ASN A 24 -3.18 -4.33 31.14
C ASN A 24 -3.79 -4.25 29.73
N VAL A 25 -5.04 -4.66 29.55
CA VAL A 25 -5.74 -4.62 28.28
C VAL A 25 -6.68 -3.41 28.23
N HIS A 26 -6.24 -2.34 27.55
CA HIS A 26 -7.00 -1.11 27.40
C HIS A 26 -7.69 -1.06 26.03
N THR A 27 -9.01 -0.93 26.02
CA THR A 27 -9.82 -0.99 24.80
C THR A 27 -10.81 0.16 24.70
N PHE A 28 -11.35 0.39 23.51
CA PHE A 28 -12.44 1.32 23.30
C PHE A 28 -13.78 0.59 23.48
N PRO A 29 -14.57 0.89 24.52
CA PRO A 29 -15.89 0.32 24.67
C PRO A 29 -16.82 0.78 23.54
N GLY A 30 -17.47 -0.16 22.88
CA GLY A 30 -18.38 0.13 21.75
C GLY A 30 -19.78 0.60 22.16
N ASP A 31 -20.08 0.60 23.46
CA ASP A 31 -21.40 0.87 24.05
C ASP A 31 -21.41 2.09 25.00
N LEU A 32 -20.43 2.98 24.87
CA LEU A 32 -20.38 4.21 25.68
C LEU A 32 -21.56 5.14 25.37
N PRO A 33 -22.19 5.72 26.41
CA PRO A 33 -23.13 6.82 26.24
C PRO A 33 -22.47 7.99 25.52
N LYS A 34 -23.18 8.61 24.57
CA LYS A 34 -22.61 9.71 23.75
C LYS A 34 -22.05 10.85 24.60
N GLU A 35 -22.67 11.12 25.72
CA GLU A 35 -22.31 12.19 26.67
C GLU A 35 -20.95 11.95 27.33
N THR A 36 -20.51 10.69 27.42
CA THR A 36 -19.26 10.31 28.10
C THR A 36 -18.10 10.09 27.14
N ILE A 37 -18.35 10.01 25.82
CA ILE A 37 -17.32 9.67 24.84
C ILE A 37 -16.17 10.67 24.87
N PHE A 38 -16.47 11.98 24.96
CA PHE A 38 -15.42 13.01 24.97
C PHE A 38 -14.50 12.85 26.17
N THR A 39 -15.09 12.76 27.36
CA THR A 39 -14.34 12.56 28.62
C THR A 39 -13.52 11.27 28.56
N PHE A 40 -14.12 10.19 28.07
CA PHE A 40 -13.40 8.91 27.89
C PHE A 40 -12.17 9.06 26.97
N CYS A 41 -12.30 9.75 25.84
CA CYS A 41 -11.17 9.97 24.92
C CYS A 41 -10.05 10.79 25.59
N GLU A 42 -10.39 11.83 26.36
CA GLU A 42 -9.38 12.60 27.10
C GLU A 42 -8.69 11.76 28.20
N GLU A 43 -9.45 10.93 28.92
CA GLU A 43 -8.91 10.04 29.96
C GLU A 43 -8.01 8.97 29.32
N TYR A 44 -8.36 8.47 28.15
CA TYR A 44 -7.56 7.49 27.42
C TYR A 44 -6.21 8.08 26.98
N GLU A 45 -6.19 9.31 26.46
CA GLU A 45 -4.94 10.02 26.13
C GLU A 45 -4.06 10.23 27.38
N LYS A 46 -4.66 10.65 28.51
CA LYS A 46 -3.95 10.80 29.79
C LYS A 46 -3.39 9.47 30.30
N ALA A 47 -4.12 8.37 30.09
CA ALA A 47 -3.65 7.03 30.46
C ALA A 47 -2.44 6.59 29.63
N ILE A 48 -2.44 6.89 28.32
CA ILE A 48 -1.27 6.66 27.45
C ILE A 48 -0.08 7.47 27.95
N GLU A 49 -0.26 8.76 28.24
CA GLU A 49 0.80 9.63 28.74
C GLU A 49 1.33 9.13 30.10
N ALA A 50 0.46 8.77 31.03
CA ALA A 50 0.82 8.24 32.34
C ALA A 50 1.60 6.90 32.27
N ALA A 51 1.33 6.09 31.24
CA ALA A 51 2.06 4.86 30.96
C ALA A 51 3.44 5.10 30.30
N GLY A 52 3.80 6.35 29.99
CA GLY A 52 5.05 6.70 29.30
C GLY A 52 4.97 6.68 27.78
N GLY A 53 3.76 6.76 27.22
CA GLY A 53 3.47 6.76 25.79
C GLY A 53 3.33 5.36 25.20
N ILE A 54 3.25 5.29 23.89
CA ILE A 54 3.16 4.04 23.13
C ILE A 54 4.56 3.64 22.66
N ASP A 55 5.02 2.46 23.04
CA ASP A 55 6.32 1.93 22.60
C ASP A 55 6.25 1.49 21.13
N ILE A 56 5.26 0.66 20.77
CA ILE A 56 5.06 0.16 19.41
C ILE A 56 3.60 0.33 19.00
N GLN A 57 3.38 1.03 17.89
CA GLN A 57 2.07 1.16 17.27
C GLN A 57 2.01 0.30 16.00
N VAL A 58 1.17 -0.73 15.99
CA VAL A 58 0.92 -1.55 14.80
C VAL A 58 -0.32 -1.02 14.08
N LEU A 59 -0.24 -0.87 12.77
CA LEU A 59 -1.28 -0.31 11.92
C LEU A 59 -1.51 -1.17 10.67
N GLY A 60 -2.74 -1.21 10.19
CA GLY A 60 -3.07 -1.55 8.82
C GLY A 60 -3.32 -0.28 8.00
N ILE A 61 -3.47 -0.42 6.68
CA ILE A 61 -3.86 0.67 5.77
C ILE A 61 -5.13 0.31 5.03
N GLY A 62 -6.11 1.20 5.04
CA GLY A 62 -7.31 1.07 4.23
C GLY A 62 -7.10 1.46 2.77
N GLN A 63 -8.06 1.17 1.90
CA GLN A 63 -7.95 1.45 0.46
C GLN A 63 -7.85 2.95 0.13
N CYS A 64 -8.36 3.80 1.02
CA CYS A 64 -8.30 5.26 0.91
C CYS A 64 -7.11 5.88 1.68
N GLY A 65 -6.17 5.07 2.17
CA GLY A 65 -5.02 5.56 2.94
C GLY A 65 -5.32 5.88 4.39
N ASN A 66 -6.49 5.52 4.90
CA ASN A 66 -6.82 5.63 6.31
C ASN A 66 -5.97 4.67 7.15
N ILE A 67 -5.51 5.14 8.30
CA ILE A 67 -4.84 4.36 9.35
C ILE A 67 -5.65 4.45 10.63
N ALA A 68 -5.78 3.34 11.36
CA ALA A 68 -6.83 3.17 12.34
C ALA A 68 -8.19 3.54 11.67
N VAL A 69 -9.00 4.44 12.23
CA VAL A 69 -10.19 4.97 11.53
C VAL A 69 -10.01 6.48 11.26
N ASN A 70 -8.79 6.89 10.92
CA ASN A 70 -8.53 8.25 10.48
C ASN A 70 -8.72 8.34 8.97
N GLU A 71 -9.91 8.78 8.57
CA GLU A 71 -10.35 8.89 7.18
C GLU A 71 -9.64 10.05 6.44
N PRO A 72 -9.64 10.05 5.10
CA PRO A 72 -9.19 11.19 4.31
C PRO A 72 -9.79 12.51 4.80
N GLY A 73 -8.96 13.54 4.94
CA GLY A 73 -9.31 14.83 5.54
C GLY A 73 -8.88 14.97 7.01
N THR A 74 -8.47 13.88 7.67
CA THR A 74 -7.96 13.93 9.04
C THR A 74 -6.66 14.73 9.10
N GLN A 75 -6.59 15.66 10.05
CA GLN A 75 -5.41 16.50 10.25
C GLN A 75 -4.36 15.80 11.13
N PRO A 76 -3.05 16.11 10.95
CA PRO A 76 -1.95 15.46 11.66
C PRO A 76 -1.97 15.73 13.18
N ASN A 77 -2.60 16.79 13.64
CA ASN A 77 -2.72 17.17 15.05
C ASN A 77 -3.97 16.59 15.75
N SER A 78 -4.61 15.58 15.16
CA SER A 78 -5.80 14.97 15.75
C SER A 78 -5.43 14.00 16.87
N SER A 79 -6.19 14.05 17.99
CA SER A 79 -6.11 13.14 19.12
C SER A 79 -7.20 12.06 19.07
N THR A 80 -7.26 11.20 20.08
CA THR A 80 -8.29 10.17 20.24
C THR A 80 -9.68 10.81 20.25
N ARG A 81 -10.59 10.29 19.43
CA ARG A 81 -11.92 10.89 19.25
C ARG A 81 -12.92 9.93 18.62
N LEU A 82 -14.19 10.30 18.74
CA LEU A 82 -15.27 9.71 17.94
C LEU A 82 -15.16 10.20 16.49
N VAL A 83 -15.25 9.28 15.55
CA VAL A 83 -15.25 9.56 14.11
C VAL A 83 -16.45 8.91 13.42
N ILE A 84 -16.89 9.50 12.32
CA ILE A 84 -17.88 8.90 11.42
C ILE A 84 -17.08 8.13 10.35
N MET A 85 -17.40 6.86 10.19
CA MET A 85 -16.76 6.01 9.17
C MET A 85 -17.36 6.28 7.80
N ASP A 86 -16.52 6.43 6.80
CA ASP A 86 -17.00 6.58 5.43
C ASP A 86 -17.54 5.25 4.86
N SER A 87 -18.17 5.32 3.68
CA SER A 87 -18.77 4.17 3.03
C SER A 87 -17.74 3.09 2.64
N ASN A 88 -16.53 3.49 2.23
CA ASN A 88 -15.47 2.56 1.80
C ASN A 88 -14.92 1.82 3.01
N SER A 89 -14.61 2.51 4.11
CA SER A 89 -14.17 1.89 5.35
C SER A 89 -15.21 0.94 5.92
N ARG A 90 -16.50 1.28 5.82
CA ARG A 90 -17.58 0.36 6.21
C ARG A 90 -17.70 -0.85 5.29
N MET A 91 -17.45 -0.69 3.99
CA MET A 91 -17.40 -1.81 3.05
C MET A 91 -16.21 -2.72 3.31
N ASP A 92 -15.04 -2.18 3.61
CA ASP A 92 -13.85 -2.96 3.99
C ASP A 92 -14.09 -3.76 5.28
N ALA A 93 -14.77 -3.17 6.26
CA ALA A 93 -15.13 -3.83 7.52
C ALA A 93 -16.27 -4.86 7.39
N LYS A 94 -16.96 -4.95 6.26
CA LYS A 94 -18.10 -5.85 6.06
C LYS A 94 -17.80 -7.30 6.41
N SER A 95 -16.61 -7.78 6.09
CA SER A 95 -16.19 -9.17 6.37
C SER A 95 -16.16 -9.49 7.87
N LEU A 96 -15.93 -8.49 8.72
CA LEU A 96 -15.88 -8.63 10.18
C LEU A 96 -17.28 -8.71 10.81
N PHE A 97 -18.27 -8.09 10.17
CA PHE A 97 -19.63 -7.95 10.70
C PHE A 97 -20.67 -8.81 9.95
N GLY A 98 -20.24 -9.55 8.92
CA GLY A 98 -21.11 -10.39 8.09
C GLY A 98 -21.93 -9.61 7.06
N HIS A 99 -22.49 -8.44 7.41
CA HIS A 99 -23.27 -7.61 6.49
C HIS A 99 -22.96 -6.13 6.65
N ALA A 100 -22.93 -5.36 5.55
CA ALA A 100 -22.56 -3.93 5.56
C ALA A 100 -23.48 -3.07 6.45
N THR A 101 -24.74 -3.45 6.60
CA THR A 101 -25.71 -2.76 7.48
C THR A 101 -25.45 -2.97 8.97
N GLN A 102 -24.65 -3.99 9.33
CA GLN A 102 -24.27 -4.28 10.71
C GLN A 102 -22.98 -3.56 11.12
N VAL A 103 -22.24 -3.02 10.14
CA VAL A 103 -21.05 -2.22 10.43
C VAL A 103 -21.46 -0.91 11.09
N PRO A 104 -20.89 -0.56 12.27
CA PRO A 104 -21.17 0.72 12.92
C PRO A 104 -20.90 1.91 12.00
N THR A 105 -21.65 2.98 12.18
CA THR A 105 -21.45 4.25 11.44
C THR A 105 -20.40 5.13 12.08
N CYS A 106 -20.12 4.90 13.36
CA CYS A 106 -19.14 5.66 14.15
C CYS A 106 -18.18 4.71 14.85
N ALA A 107 -16.98 5.18 15.11
CA ALA A 107 -15.97 4.47 15.89
C ALA A 107 -15.16 5.45 16.73
N ILE A 108 -14.58 5.00 17.85
CA ILE A 108 -13.53 5.73 18.56
C ILE A 108 -12.20 5.27 17.97
N THR A 109 -11.30 6.21 17.69
CA THR A 109 -9.99 5.91 17.13
C THR A 109 -8.91 6.78 17.79
N LEU A 110 -7.70 6.24 17.89
CA LEU A 110 -6.51 7.05 18.14
C LEU A 110 -6.34 8.08 17.02
N GLY A 111 -5.98 9.29 17.37
CA GLY A 111 -5.69 10.34 16.40
C GLY A 111 -4.32 10.17 15.74
N ILE A 112 -4.09 10.92 14.69
CA ILE A 112 -2.80 10.90 13.98
C ILE A 112 -1.67 11.39 14.89
N ASP A 113 -1.90 12.44 15.68
CA ASP A 113 -0.90 12.97 16.61
C ASP A 113 -0.48 11.91 17.64
N THR A 114 -1.44 11.23 18.25
CA THR A 114 -1.20 10.15 19.21
C THR A 114 -0.38 9.01 18.58
N ILE A 115 -0.72 8.64 17.33
CA ILE A 115 0.02 7.62 16.57
C ILE A 115 1.47 8.09 16.29
N LEU A 116 1.65 9.34 15.88
CA LEU A 116 2.97 9.90 15.57
C LEU A 116 3.86 10.12 16.81
N GLN A 117 3.30 10.13 18.01
CA GLN A 117 4.05 10.19 19.27
C GLN A 117 4.56 8.82 19.73
N ALA A 118 4.16 7.71 19.12
CA ALA A 118 4.69 6.40 19.43
C ALA A 118 6.21 6.34 19.18
N LYS A 119 6.95 5.51 19.93
CA LYS A 119 8.40 5.38 19.76
C LYS A 119 8.73 4.65 18.46
N GLU A 120 7.89 3.70 18.06
CA GLU A 120 7.98 2.96 16.79
C GLU A 120 6.58 2.76 16.20
N VAL A 121 6.48 2.92 14.87
CA VAL A 121 5.25 2.63 14.13
C VAL A 121 5.53 1.57 13.09
N ILE A 122 4.71 0.51 13.05
CA ILE A 122 4.80 -0.57 12.08
C ILE A 122 3.48 -0.62 11.31
N LEU A 123 3.51 -0.28 10.03
CA LEU A 123 2.36 -0.40 9.15
C LEU A 123 2.45 -1.67 8.31
N LEU A 124 1.39 -2.48 8.33
CA LEU A 124 1.28 -3.73 7.60
C LEU A 124 0.37 -3.55 6.37
N ALA A 125 0.84 -3.96 5.18
CA ALA A 125 0.01 -3.97 3.97
C ALA A 125 0.39 -5.12 3.04
N PHE A 126 -0.60 -5.94 2.66
CA PHE A 126 -0.38 -7.13 1.84
C PHE A 126 -1.35 -7.16 0.65
N GLY A 127 -0.86 -7.72 -0.47
CA GLY A 127 -1.63 -7.96 -1.68
C GLY A 127 -1.68 -6.78 -2.66
N GLN A 128 -1.86 -7.11 -3.94
CA GLN A 128 -1.83 -6.18 -5.05
C GLN A 128 -2.84 -5.03 -4.94
N HIS A 129 -4.00 -5.27 -4.30
CA HIS A 129 -5.03 -4.23 -4.10
C HIS A 129 -4.55 -3.05 -3.22
N LYS A 130 -3.47 -3.23 -2.45
CA LYS A 130 -2.83 -2.17 -1.65
C LYS A 130 -1.75 -1.40 -2.40
N ALA A 131 -1.28 -1.87 -3.57
CA ALA A 131 -0.12 -1.30 -4.24
C ALA A 131 -0.23 0.20 -4.55
N SER A 132 -1.41 0.68 -4.95
CA SER A 132 -1.62 2.10 -5.26
C SER A 132 -1.53 2.97 -4.01
N ILE A 133 -2.20 2.56 -2.94
CA ILE A 133 -2.23 3.35 -1.70
C ILE A 133 -0.91 3.27 -0.94
N VAL A 134 -0.20 2.14 -1.00
CA VAL A 134 1.16 2.01 -0.46
C VAL A 134 2.11 2.97 -1.17
N LYS A 135 2.06 3.05 -2.50
CA LYS A 135 2.84 4.03 -3.26
C LYS A 135 2.52 5.45 -2.83
N GLN A 136 1.24 5.81 -2.74
CA GLN A 136 0.82 7.13 -2.32
C GLN A 136 1.31 7.47 -0.91
N ALA A 137 1.17 6.53 0.02
CA ALA A 137 1.59 6.72 1.41
C ALA A 137 3.11 6.90 1.58
N ILE A 138 3.94 6.27 0.71
CA ILE A 138 5.39 6.25 0.85
C ILE A 138 6.08 7.31 -0.03
N GLU A 139 5.59 7.51 -1.27
CA GLU A 139 6.33 8.28 -2.29
C GLU A 139 5.71 9.65 -2.62
N GLU A 140 4.45 9.89 -2.27
CA GLU A 140 3.81 11.18 -2.49
C GLU A 140 3.97 12.09 -1.27
N VAL A 141 3.76 13.39 -1.46
CA VAL A 141 3.85 14.36 -0.37
C VAL A 141 2.81 14.05 0.71
N ALA A 142 3.24 14.04 1.97
CA ALA A 142 2.36 13.80 3.10
C ALA A 142 1.22 14.83 3.16
N ASN A 143 -0.03 14.33 3.17
CA ASN A 143 -1.21 15.19 3.14
C ASN A 143 -2.44 14.48 3.72
N ALA A 144 -3.48 15.27 4.01
CA ALA A 144 -4.72 14.78 4.63
C ALA A 144 -5.55 13.85 3.72
N ALA A 145 -5.33 13.84 2.40
CA ALA A 145 -6.04 12.93 1.50
C ALA A 145 -5.60 11.47 1.66
N CYS A 146 -4.38 11.27 2.20
CA CYS A 146 -3.86 9.95 2.53
C CYS A 146 -3.24 9.99 3.95
N PRO A 147 -4.02 9.78 5.01
CA PRO A 147 -3.52 9.87 6.39
C PRO A 147 -2.30 8.99 6.68
N ALA A 148 -2.17 7.81 6.03
CA ALA A 148 -0.98 6.97 6.12
C ALA A 148 0.30 7.69 5.67
N SER A 149 0.21 8.70 4.79
CA SER A 149 1.36 9.46 4.32
C SER A 149 2.02 10.30 5.43
N TYR A 150 1.30 10.61 6.50
CA TYR A 150 1.88 11.29 7.65
C TYR A 150 2.95 10.47 8.37
N LEU A 151 2.96 9.14 8.20
CA LEU A 151 4.03 8.29 8.74
C LEU A 151 5.41 8.61 8.17
N GLN A 152 5.49 9.30 7.02
CA GLN A 152 6.76 9.85 6.51
C GLN A 152 7.39 10.90 7.45
N LEU A 153 6.60 11.51 8.31
CA LEU A 153 7.05 12.51 9.30
C LEU A 153 7.54 11.84 10.59
N HIS A 154 7.27 10.57 10.78
CA HIS A 154 7.67 9.82 11.97
C HIS A 154 9.13 9.39 11.88
N LYS A 155 9.88 9.53 12.99
CA LYS A 155 11.33 9.23 13.02
C LYS A 155 11.66 7.74 12.88
N ASN A 156 10.74 6.86 13.29
CA ASN A 156 10.93 5.41 13.32
C ASN A 156 9.63 4.71 12.87
N ALA A 157 9.25 4.93 11.61
CA ALA A 157 8.12 4.24 10.99
C ALA A 157 8.61 3.21 9.96
N SER A 158 8.06 2.01 10.01
CA SER A 158 8.36 0.92 9.10
C SER A 158 7.10 0.47 8.35
N PHE A 159 7.22 0.25 7.04
CA PHE A 159 6.20 -0.38 6.22
C PHE A 159 6.61 -1.82 5.94
N VAL A 160 5.88 -2.79 6.52
CA VAL A 160 6.07 -4.22 6.27
C VAL A 160 5.06 -4.65 5.22
N ILE A 161 5.54 -4.88 4.01
CA ILE A 161 4.70 -5.10 2.82
C ILE A 161 5.23 -6.30 2.01
N ASP A 162 4.34 -7.02 1.33
CA ASP A 162 4.73 -8.04 0.37
C ASP A 162 5.09 -7.42 -1.00
N LEU A 163 5.62 -8.25 -1.91
CA LEU A 163 6.02 -7.80 -3.25
C LEU A 163 4.83 -7.30 -4.07
N GLU A 164 3.65 -7.83 -3.84
CA GLU A 164 2.42 -7.43 -4.53
C GLU A 164 1.97 -6.04 -4.10
N ALA A 165 1.95 -5.76 -2.80
CA ALA A 165 1.68 -4.43 -2.26
C ALA A 165 2.78 -3.41 -2.64
N ALA A 166 4.04 -3.86 -2.78
CA ALA A 166 5.16 -3.04 -3.23
C ALA A 166 5.18 -2.79 -4.74
N GLY A 167 4.37 -3.50 -5.53
CA GLY A 167 4.48 -3.58 -6.99
C GLY A 167 4.41 -2.25 -7.74
N LYS A 168 3.83 -1.21 -7.16
CA LYS A 168 3.78 0.15 -7.74
C LYS A 168 4.84 1.11 -7.20
N LEU A 169 5.63 0.72 -6.19
CA LEU A 169 6.73 1.56 -5.72
C LEU A 169 7.76 1.77 -6.83
N THR A 170 8.28 2.97 -6.92
CA THR A 170 9.28 3.32 -7.95
C THR A 170 10.50 2.40 -7.87
N ARG A 171 10.95 2.06 -6.66
CA ARG A 171 12.06 1.14 -6.44
C ARG A 171 11.81 -0.27 -7.01
N ILE A 172 10.57 -0.72 -7.05
CA ILE A 172 10.19 -2.04 -7.58
C ILE A 172 9.81 -1.96 -9.05
N ASN A 173 9.02 -0.93 -9.43
CA ASN A 173 8.48 -0.83 -10.78
C ASN A 173 9.47 -0.20 -11.77
N HIS A 174 10.24 0.79 -11.32
CA HIS A 174 11.20 1.54 -12.13
C HIS A 174 12.54 1.71 -11.38
N PRO A 175 13.22 0.60 -10.98
CA PRO A 175 14.40 0.67 -10.10
C PRO A 175 15.52 1.55 -10.67
N TRP A 176 15.68 1.61 -11.97
CA TRP A 176 16.68 2.46 -12.66
C TRP A 176 16.54 3.95 -12.37
N LYS A 177 15.39 4.40 -11.85
CA LYS A 177 15.16 5.80 -11.48
C LYS A 177 15.72 6.20 -10.12
N VAL A 178 15.97 5.22 -9.25
CA VAL A 178 16.30 5.47 -7.84
C VAL A 178 17.56 4.75 -7.36
N THR A 179 18.06 3.76 -8.09
CA THR A 179 19.25 3.00 -7.72
C THR A 179 19.89 2.35 -8.95
N ASN A 180 21.17 1.96 -8.83
CA ASN A 180 21.79 1.07 -9.79
C ASN A 180 21.06 -0.29 -9.74
N CYS A 181 20.76 -0.86 -10.89
CA CYS A 181 20.02 -2.11 -10.99
C CYS A 181 20.72 -3.08 -11.95
N GLU A 182 20.54 -4.38 -11.70
CA GLU A 182 20.95 -5.40 -12.64
C GLU A 182 19.95 -5.47 -13.81
N TRP A 183 20.41 -5.23 -15.03
CA TRP A 183 19.59 -5.25 -16.23
C TRP A 183 19.29 -6.67 -16.70
N THR A 184 18.29 -7.31 -16.11
CA THR A 184 17.69 -8.56 -16.61
C THR A 184 16.85 -8.29 -17.86
N ASP A 185 16.60 -9.31 -18.70
CA ASP A 185 15.77 -9.15 -19.90
C ASP A 185 14.35 -8.64 -19.57
N GLN A 186 13.79 -9.07 -18.44
CA GLN A 186 12.50 -8.58 -17.97
C GLN A 186 12.54 -7.09 -17.60
N LEU A 187 13.60 -6.65 -16.92
CA LEU A 187 13.75 -5.25 -16.54
C LEU A 187 14.00 -4.35 -17.75
N VAL A 188 14.83 -4.81 -18.70
CA VAL A 188 15.05 -4.12 -19.98
C VAL A 188 13.73 -3.92 -20.73
N ARG A 189 12.94 -4.99 -20.87
CA ARG A 189 11.61 -4.93 -21.51
C ARG A 189 10.71 -3.90 -20.83
N ARG A 190 10.64 -3.93 -19.51
CA ARG A 190 9.84 -2.98 -18.71
C ARG A 190 10.30 -1.54 -18.92
N ALA A 191 11.62 -1.29 -18.91
CA ALA A 191 12.18 0.03 -19.10
C ALA A 191 11.90 0.60 -20.50
N VAL A 192 12.00 -0.23 -21.54
CA VAL A 192 11.73 0.20 -22.91
C VAL A 192 10.25 0.47 -23.14
N VAL A 193 9.35 -0.38 -22.61
CA VAL A 193 7.88 -0.13 -22.65
C VAL A 193 7.54 1.17 -21.92
N TRP A 194 8.09 1.36 -20.72
CA TRP A 194 7.92 2.62 -19.97
C TRP A 194 8.43 3.82 -20.78
N LEU A 195 9.58 3.71 -21.46
CA LEU A 195 10.12 4.80 -22.30
C LEU A 195 9.19 5.12 -23.48
N CYS A 196 8.55 4.12 -24.08
CA CYS A 196 7.50 4.34 -25.10
C CYS A 196 6.33 5.15 -24.54
N GLU A 197 5.89 4.84 -23.31
CA GLU A 197 4.80 5.57 -22.65
C GLU A 197 5.17 7.02 -22.36
N GLN A 198 6.42 7.27 -21.93
CA GLN A 198 6.89 8.63 -21.63
C GLN A 198 7.03 9.47 -22.92
N THR A 199 7.61 8.89 -23.97
CA THR A 199 7.91 9.60 -25.22
C THR A 199 6.74 9.60 -26.22
N LYS A 200 5.72 8.76 -26.00
CA LYS A 200 4.61 8.50 -26.94
C LYS A 200 5.10 8.00 -28.29
N LYS A 201 6.25 7.31 -28.31
CA LYS A 201 6.84 6.74 -29.51
C LYS A 201 6.71 5.21 -29.48
N PRO A 202 6.48 4.56 -30.64
CA PRO A 202 6.58 3.11 -30.72
C PRO A 202 8.05 2.66 -30.53
N ILE A 203 8.25 1.43 -30.05
CA ILE A 203 9.58 0.87 -29.69
C ILE A 203 10.63 1.14 -30.75
N LEU A 204 10.34 0.83 -32.01
CA LEU A 204 11.30 0.95 -33.13
C LEU A 204 11.61 2.40 -33.51
N LYS A 205 10.95 3.39 -32.94
CA LYS A 205 11.19 4.83 -33.15
C LYS A 205 11.94 5.49 -32.00
N LEU A 206 12.26 4.77 -30.94
CA LEU A 206 13.09 5.27 -29.85
C LEU A 206 14.53 5.46 -30.31
N THR A 207 15.16 6.57 -29.92
CA THR A 207 16.49 6.97 -30.30
C THR A 207 17.45 6.99 -29.10
N ASN A 208 18.76 7.01 -29.34
CA ASN A 208 19.74 7.19 -28.27
C ASN A 208 19.46 8.42 -27.40
N LYS A 209 18.94 9.49 -28.01
CA LYS A 209 18.55 10.69 -27.28
C LYS A 209 17.44 10.41 -26.26
N ASP A 210 16.39 9.65 -26.66
CA ASP A 210 15.29 9.30 -25.77
C ASP A 210 15.79 8.51 -24.54
N TYR A 211 16.68 7.54 -24.75
CA TYR A 211 17.28 6.78 -23.66
C TYR A 211 18.10 7.67 -22.71
N ASN A 212 18.92 8.58 -23.27
CA ASN A 212 19.74 9.48 -22.47
C ASN A 212 18.88 10.48 -21.66
N ASP A 213 17.90 11.08 -22.30
CA ASP A 213 17.01 12.08 -21.67
C ASP A 213 16.20 11.50 -20.49
N PHE A 214 15.96 10.17 -20.51
CA PHE A 214 15.19 9.46 -19.49
C PHE A 214 16.02 8.56 -18.55
N GLY A 215 17.36 8.72 -18.56
CA GLY A 215 18.26 8.04 -17.61
C GLY A 215 18.49 6.56 -17.88
N LEU A 216 18.34 6.12 -19.14
CA LEU A 216 18.54 4.74 -19.60
C LEU A 216 19.83 4.55 -20.42
N SER A 217 20.83 5.44 -20.24
CA SER A 217 22.10 5.40 -20.99
C SER A 217 22.84 4.07 -20.85
N GLU A 218 22.71 3.39 -19.72
CA GLU A 218 23.32 2.08 -19.49
C GLU A 218 22.82 1.03 -20.49
N LEU A 219 21.57 1.13 -20.96
CA LEU A 219 21.04 0.22 -21.97
C LEU A 219 21.67 0.46 -23.34
N ILE A 220 22.02 1.72 -23.68
CA ILE A 220 22.76 2.02 -24.89
C ILE A 220 24.14 1.37 -24.83
N THR A 221 24.84 1.47 -23.69
CA THR A 221 26.14 0.83 -23.49
C THR A 221 26.03 -0.70 -23.54
N LYS A 222 24.99 -1.28 -22.95
CA LYS A 222 24.78 -2.73 -22.91
C LYS A 222 24.50 -3.34 -24.30
N TYR A 223 23.79 -2.62 -25.16
CA TYR A 223 23.32 -3.09 -26.47
C TYR A 223 23.99 -2.38 -27.65
N ASP A 224 25.02 -1.57 -27.44
CA ASP A 224 25.75 -0.73 -28.39
C ASP A 224 24.91 0.38 -29.05
N SER A 225 23.60 0.33 -28.97
CA SER A 225 22.72 1.37 -29.50
C SER A 225 21.26 1.17 -29.00
N ALA A 226 20.47 2.25 -29.05
CA ALA A 226 19.03 2.18 -28.85
C ALA A 226 18.36 1.26 -29.89
N TYR A 227 18.83 1.28 -31.15
CA TYR A 227 18.29 0.44 -32.21
C TYR A 227 18.38 -1.06 -31.84
N ASN A 228 19.54 -1.54 -31.43
CA ASN A 228 19.74 -2.94 -31.05
C ASN A 228 18.89 -3.32 -29.83
N CYS A 229 18.81 -2.45 -28.83
CA CYS A 229 17.94 -2.65 -27.67
C CYS A 229 16.46 -2.75 -28.10
N ASN A 230 16.02 -1.84 -28.96
CA ASN A 230 14.65 -1.80 -29.48
C ASN A 230 14.29 -3.09 -30.21
N ILE A 231 15.16 -3.57 -31.13
CA ILE A 231 14.95 -4.81 -31.88
C ILE A 231 14.87 -6.02 -30.95
N LYS A 232 15.80 -6.11 -29.97
CA LYS A 232 15.72 -7.18 -28.96
C LYS A 232 14.39 -7.21 -28.24
N VAL A 233 14.00 -6.07 -27.66
CA VAL A 233 12.74 -5.98 -26.88
C VAL A 233 11.51 -6.22 -27.76
N PHE A 234 11.50 -5.70 -28.99
CA PHE A 234 10.42 -5.92 -29.95
C PHE A 234 10.24 -7.41 -30.25
N ASN A 235 11.33 -8.13 -30.54
CA ASN A 235 11.30 -9.56 -30.82
C ASN A 235 10.85 -10.35 -29.58
N ASP A 236 11.35 -10.03 -28.39
CA ASP A 236 10.96 -10.68 -27.14
C ASP A 236 9.46 -10.51 -26.86
N LEU A 237 8.91 -9.32 -27.07
CA LEU A 237 7.48 -9.05 -26.91
C LEU A 237 6.65 -9.78 -27.98
N GLN A 238 7.11 -9.81 -29.24
CA GLN A 238 6.44 -10.54 -30.30
C GLN A 238 6.35 -12.04 -29.97
N HIS A 239 7.43 -12.65 -29.51
CA HIS A 239 7.42 -14.05 -29.04
C HIS A 239 6.48 -14.28 -27.87
N THR A 240 6.44 -13.36 -26.91
CA THR A 240 5.56 -13.48 -25.74
C THR A 240 4.08 -13.35 -26.12
N ILE A 241 3.74 -12.43 -27.04
CA ILE A 241 2.35 -12.16 -27.47
C ILE A 241 1.82 -13.24 -28.40
N THR A 242 2.65 -13.71 -29.35
CA THR A 242 2.22 -14.70 -30.35
C THR A 242 2.28 -16.12 -29.81
N GLY A 243 3.11 -16.38 -28.78
CA GLY A 243 3.36 -17.71 -28.24
C GLY A 243 4.00 -18.70 -29.25
N TRP A 244 4.36 -18.22 -30.45
CA TRP A 244 4.84 -19.05 -31.57
C TRP A 244 6.03 -18.39 -32.22
N PRO A 245 7.20 -19.04 -32.18
CA PRO A 245 8.35 -18.59 -32.93
C PRO A 245 8.05 -18.68 -34.44
N GLY A 246 7.67 -17.56 -35.04
CA GLY A 246 7.52 -17.44 -36.50
C GLY A 246 6.21 -17.89 -37.15
N GLY A 247 5.16 -18.20 -36.35
CA GLY A 247 3.87 -18.65 -36.90
C GLY A 247 2.70 -17.74 -36.53
N LYS A 248 1.68 -17.66 -37.39
CA LYS A 248 0.36 -17.09 -37.01
C LYS A 248 -0.35 -18.13 -36.16
N PRO A 249 -0.99 -17.76 -35.01
CA PRO A 249 -1.77 -18.70 -34.22
C PRO A 249 -2.95 -19.22 -35.05
N ASN A 250 -3.10 -20.54 -35.11
CA ASN A 250 -4.29 -21.16 -35.71
C ASN A 250 -5.52 -20.79 -34.89
N ALA A 251 -6.62 -20.44 -35.56
CA ALA A 251 -7.87 -20.04 -34.91
C ALA A 251 -8.50 -21.13 -34.02
N ASP A 252 -8.09 -22.40 -34.20
CA ASP A 252 -8.66 -23.58 -33.54
C ASP A 252 -7.82 -24.13 -32.36
N ASP A 253 -6.77 -23.39 -31.92
CA ASP A 253 -5.94 -23.88 -30.82
C ASP A 253 -6.59 -23.62 -29.44
N THR A 254 -7.33 -24.61 -28.97
CA THR A 254 -8.00 -24.60 -27.65
C THR A 254 -7.02 -24.76 -26.47
N ASN A 255 -5.74 -25.02 -26.72
CA ASN A 255 -4.66 -25.18 -25.73
C ASN A 255 -3.80 -23.92 -25.55
N ARG A 256 -4.39 -22.73 -25.61
CA ARG A 256 -3.65 -21.52 -25.22
C ARG A 256 -3.32 -21.57 -23.75
N PRO A 257 -2.04 -21.49 -23.33
CA PRO A 257 -1.74 -21.18 -21.94
C PRO A 257 -2.45 -19.85 -21.58
N GLU A 258 -3.07 -19.82 -20.41
CA GLU A 258 -3.67 -18.60 -19.89
C GLU A 258 -2.69 -17.44 -20.12
N ARG A 259 -3.21 -16.35 -20.66
CA ARG A 259 -2.40 -15.17 -20.98
C ARG A 259 -1.71 -14.71 -19.70
N ALA A 260 -0.45 -15.07 -19.53
CA ALA A 260 0.39 -14.42 -18.55
C ALA A 260 0.35 -12.93 -18.89
N ASN A 261 -0.15 -12.13 -17.97
CA ASN A 261 -0.20 -10.68 -18.13
C ASN A 261 1.24 -10.20 -18.38
N PRO A 262 1.59 -9.65 -19.57
CA PRO A 262 2.97 -9.29 -19.89
C PRO A 262 3.45 -8.02 -19.17
N PHE A 263 2.63 -7.48 -18.25
CA PHE A 263 2.91 -6.25 -17.51
C PHE A 263 3.06 -6.51 -16.02
#